data_24f6e1b68d8d2f73f52b6146867017fb
#
_entry.id   24f6e1b68d8d2f73f52b6146867017fb
#
_cell.length_a   1.000
_cell.length_b   1.000
_cell.length_c   1.000
_cell.angle_alpha   90.00
_cell.angle_beta   90.00
_cell.angle_gamma   90.00
#
_symmetry.space_group_name_H-M   'P 1'
#
loop_
_entity.id
_entity.type
_entity.pdbx_description
1 polymer ?
#
loop_
_entity_poly.entity_id
_entity_poly.type
_entity_poly.pdbx_seq_one_letter_code
_entity_poly.pdbx_strand_id
1 'polypeptide(L)'
;KSIYFFPAPDGGFYDTSTIYDIFRKCLFDAGIPHRGRGKGPRLHDLRHSFAVHILNKWSSEGKDIYTCLPILRTALGHDRITTTEKYLRLVPEAYMEVTEPFNDRFHTITEVLCNEE
;
A
#
# COMPACT_ATOMS: atom_id res chain seq x y z
N LYS A 1 -33.44 -1.72 5.55
CA LYS A 1 -32.02 -1.28 5.56
C LYS A 1 -31.15 -2.52 5.64
N SER A 2 -30.18 -2.65 4.73
CA SER A 2 -29.21 -3.73 4.80
C SER A 2 -28.23 -3.52 5.97
N ILE A 3 -27.80 -4.61 6.59
CA ILE A 3 -26.72 -4.62 7.58
C ILE A 3 -25.34 -4.55 6.93
N TYR A 4 -25.26 -4.75 5.61
CA TYR A 4 -24.02 -4.71 4.84
C TYR A 4 -23.73 -3.30 4.33
N PHE A 5 -22.45 -2.90 4.38
CA PHE A 5 -22.01 -1.61 3.87
C PHE A 5 -22.13 -1.50 2.34
N PHE A 6 -21.84 -2.59 1.63
CA PHE A 6 -22.06 -2.77 0.20
C PHE A 6 -23.07 -3.91 -0.01
N PRO A 7 -24.39 -3.64 0.03
CA PRO A 7 -25.38 -4.68 -0.16
C PRO A 7 -25.47 -5.09 -1.64
N ALA A 8 -25.71 -6.38 -1.87
CA ALA A 8 -26.13 -6.88 -3.17
C ALA A 8 -27.56 -6.37 -3.51
N PRO A 9 -28.00 -6.43 -4.79
CA PRO A 9 -29.31 -5.95 -5.21
C PRO A 9 -30.49 -6.58 -4.46
N ASP A 10 -30.31 -7.81 -3.97
CA ASP A 10 -31.28 -8.54 -3.14
C ASP A 10 -31.26 -8.13 -1.65
N GLY A 11 -30.35 -7.20 -1.28
CA GLY A 11 -30.15 -6.73 0.11
C GLY A 11 -29.20 -7.60 0.92
N GLY A 12 -28.70 -8.71 0.36
CA GLY A 12 -27.71 -9.61 0.97
C GLY A 12 -26.27 -9.09 0.82
N PHE A 13 -25.32 -10.00 0.88
CA PHE A 13 -23.89 -9.73 0.61
C PHE A 13 -23.49 -10.23 -0.78
N TYR A 14 -22.48 -9.62 -1.36
CA TYR A 14 -21.86 -10.15 -2.56
C TYR A 14 -21.01 -11.38 -2.24
N ASP A 15 -21.26 -12.47 -2.96
CA ASP A 15 -20.37 -13.63 -2.94
C ASP A 15 -18.99 -13.25 -3.52
N THR A 16 -17.94 -13.88 -2.98
CA THR A 16 -16.56 -13.63 -3.39
C THR A 16 -16.34 -13.94 -4.88
N SER A 17 -17.02 -14.95 -5.42
CA SER A 17 -16.98 -15.28 -6.84
C SER A 17 -17.56 -14.17 -7.70
N THR A 18 -18.70 -13.61 -7.30
CA THR A 18 -19.34 -12.50 -8.00
C THR A 18 -18.44 -11.27 -8.07
N ILE A 19 -17.80 -10.91 -6.95
CA ILE A 19 -16.83 -9.80 -6.92
C ILE A 19 -15.65 -10.07 -7.86
N TYR A 20 -15.15 -11.30 -7.85
CA TYR A 20 -14.06 -11.70 -8.75
C TYR A 20 -14.47 -11.59 -10.22
N ASP A 21 -15.66 -12.06 -10.58
CA ASP A 21 -16.17 -12.01 -11.95
C ASP A 21 -16.36 -10.57 -12.44
N ILE A 22 -16.90 -9.69 -11.57
CA ILE A 22 -17.01 -8.25 -11.86
C ILE A 22 -15.61 -7.66 -12.11
N PHE A 23 -14.65 -7.97 -11.25
CA PHE A 23 -13.27 -7.50 -11.41
C PHE A 23 -12.66 -7.99 -12.73
N ARG A 24 -12.85 -9.26 -13.07
CA ARG A 24 -12.37 -9.82 -14.34
C ARG A 24 -13.00 -9.14 -15.55
N LYS A 25 -14.31 -8.85 -15.45
CA LYS A 25 -15.01 -8.09 -16.51
C LYS A 25 -14.43 -6.69 -16.68
N CYS A 26 -14.20 -5.97 -15.58
CA CYS A 26 -13.57 -4.64 -15.62
C CYS A 26 -12.17 -4.69 -16.27
N LEU A 27 -11.36 -5.70 -15.95
CA LEU A 27 -10.05 -5.88 -16.59
C LEU A 27 -10.18 -6.14 -18.10
N PHE A 28 -11.13 -6.97 -18.50
CA PHE A 28 -11.38 -7.27 -19.89
C PHE A 28 -11.82 -6.01 -20.66
N ASP A 29 -12.76 -5.24 -20.10
CA ASP A 29 -13.25 -3.98 -20.68
C ASP A 29 -12.12 -2.93 -20.78
N ALA A 30 -11.14 -2.98 -19.85
CA ALA A 30 -9.94 -2.15 -19.89
C ALA A 30 -8.82 -2.68 -20.83
N GLY A 31 -9.06 -3.75 -21.59
CA GLY A 31 -8.08 -4.33 -22.51
C GLY A 31 -6.95 -5.11 -21.81
N ILE A 32 -7.11 -5.47 -20.53
CA ILE A 32 -6.11 -6.23 -19.77
C ILE A 32 -6.42 -7.72 -19.86
N PRO A 33 -5.62 -8.50 -20.61
CA PRO A 33 -5.94 -9.90 -20.91
C PRO A 33 -5.82 -10.81 -19.69
N HIS A 34 -6.64 -11.86 -19.67
CA HIS A 34 -6.49 -12.97 -18.73
C HIS A 34 -5.30 -13.85 -19.13
N ARG A 35 -4.24 -13.87 -18.32
CA ARG A 35 -3.01 -14.63 -18.60
C ARG A 35 -3.01 -16.06 -18.02
N GLY A 36 -4.18 -16.58 -17.59
CA GLY A 36 -4.32 -17.88 -16.96
C GLY A 36 -4.36 -17.82 -15.43
N ARG A 37 -4.60 -18.99 -14.79
CA ARG A 37 -4.72 -19.11 -13.33
C ARG A 37 -3.42 -18.67 -12.63
N GLY A 38 -3.54 -17.75 -11.68
CA GLY A 38 -2.40 -17.22 -10.92
C GLY A 38 -1.50 -16.24 -11.68
N LYS A 39 -1.86 -15.86 -12.92
CA LYS A 39 -1.13 -14.87 -13.71
C LYS A 39 -2.00 -13.63 -13.99
N GLY A 40 -1.38 -12.47 -13.97
CA GLY A 40 -2.05 -11.19 -14.19
C GLY A 40 -2.60 -10.56 -12.89
N PRO A 41 -3.27 -9.39 -13.01
CA PRO A 41 -3.76 -8.63 -11.86
C PRO A 41 -4.78 -9.41 -11.04
N ARG A 42 -4.65 -9.31 -9.71
CA ARG A 42 -5.56 -9.89 -8.73
C ARG A 42 -6.36 -8.77 -8.05
N LEU A 43 -7.51 -9.10 -7.51
CA LEU A 43 -8.33 -8.14 -6.75
C LEU A 43 -7.54 -7.49 -5.61
N HIS A 44 -6.67 -8.26 -4.94
CA HIS A 44 -5.82 -7.75 -3.85
C HIS A 44 -4.76 -6.74 -4.33
N ASP A 45 -4.37 -6.77 -5.59
CA ASP A 45 -3.39 -5.84 -6.15
C ASP A 45 -3.95 -4.40 -6.24
N LEU A 46 -5.29 -4.23 -6.21
CA LEU A 46 -5.91 -2.89 -6.06
C LEU A 46 -5.51 -2.24 -4.73
N ARG A 47 -5.41 -3.03 -3.65
CA ARG A 47 -4.94 -2.55 -2.35
C ARG A 47 -3.48 -2.11 -2.41
N HIS A 48 -2.64 -2.87 -3.11
CA HIS A 48 -1.23 -2.50 -3.31
C HIS A 48 -1.12 -1.22 -4.12
N SER A 49 -1.85 -1.11 -5.22
CA SER A 49 -1.88 0.10 -6.06
C SER A 49 -2.35 1.33 -5.29
N PHE A 50 -3.41 1.18 -4.46
CA PHE A 50 -3.87 2.24 -3.59
C PHE A 50 -2.78 2.71 -2.62
N ALA A 51 -2.11 1.77 -1.94
CA ALA A 51 -1.06 2.10 -0.97
C ALA A 51 0.09 2.87 -1.63
N VAL A 52 0.58 2.38 -2.79
CA VAL A 52 1.67 3.03 -3.54
C VAL A 52 1.23 4.41 -4.04
N HIS A 53 0.02 4.55 -4.57
CA HIS A 53 -0.51 5.84 -5.04
C HIS A 53 -0.62 6.89 -3.92
N ILE A 54 -1.10 6.49 -2.74
CA ILE A 54 -1.21 7.39 -1.59
C ILE A 54 0.17 7.81 -1.09
N LEU A 55 1.14 6.90 -1.00
CA LEU A 55 2.50 7.22 -0.59
C LEU A 55 3.16 8.18 -1.59
N ASN A 56 3.06 7.92 -2.90
CA ASN A 56 3.57 8.82 -3.94
C ASN A 56 2.94 10.22 -3.83
N LYS A 57 1.62 10.27 -3.63
CA LYS A 57 0.91 11.54 -3.46
C LYS A 57 1.41 12.30 -2.24
N TRP A 58 1.56 11.65 -1.09
CA TRP A 58 2.04 12.29 0.13
C TRP A 58 3.48 12.77 0.00
N SER A 59 4.35 11.97 -0.63
CA SER A 59 5.73 12.36 -0.92
C SER A 59 5.76 13.61 -1.83
N SER A 60 5.00 13.61 -2.91
CA SER A 60 4.94 14.77 -3.83
C SER A 60 4.34 16.03 -3.19
N GLU A 61 3.53 15.89 -2.15
CA GLU A 61 2.98 16.98 -1.34
C GLU A 61 3.94 17.44 -0.22
N GLY A 62 5.13 16.84 -0.10
CA GLY A 62 6.12 17.10 0.95
C GLY A 62 5.64 16.75 2.37
N LYS A 63 4.75 15.76 2.49
CA LYS A 63 4.27 15.27 3.79
C LYS A 63 5.28 14.32 4.41
N ASP A 64 5.47 14.44 5.71
CA ASP A 64 6.24 13.46 6.49
C ASP A 64 5.57 12.09 6.41
N ILE A 65 6.21 11.20 5.67
CA ILE A 65 5.70 9.84 5.42
C ILE A 65 5.59 9.03 6.71
N TYR A 66 6.50 9.21 7.67
CA TYR A 66 6.44 8.53 8.96
C TYR A 66 5.17 8.87 9.74
N THR A 67 4.81 10.14 9.76
CA THR A 67 3.58 10.60 10.41
C THR A 67 2.34 10.09 9.69
N CYS A 68 2.42 9.85 8.38
CA CYS A 68 1.31 9.38 7.56
C CYS A 68 1.14 7.85 7.55
N LEU A 69 2.19 7.06 7.85
CA LEU A 69 2.11 5.59 7.84
C LEU A 69 1.04 5.00 8.76
N PRO A 70 0.82 5.48 10.00
CA PRO A 70 -0.27 4.98 10.85
C PRO A 70 -1.65 5.19 10.24
N ILE A 71 -1.85 6.28 9.49
CA ILE A 71 -3.10 6.59 8.79
C ILE A 71 -3.30 5.55 7.67
N LEU A 72 -2.27 5.31 6.86
CA LEU A 72 -2.31 4.30 5.81
C LEU A 72 -2.53 2.89 6.38
N ARG A 73 -1.85 2.55 7.47
CA ARG A 73 -2.06 1.29 8.20
C ARG A 73 -3.53 1.09 8.55
N THR A 74 -4.15 2.10 9.14
CA THR A 74 -5.56 2.05 9.54
C THR A 74 -6.49 1.91 8.34
N ALA A 75 -6.26 2.68 7.27
CA ALA A 75 -7.03 2.62 6.03
C ALA A 75 -6.90 1.24 5.34
N LEU A 76 -5.75 0.61 5.43
CA LEU A 76 -5.51 -0.75 4.91
C LEU A 76 -5.97 -1.85 5.87
N GLY A 77 -6.32 -1.55 7.12
CA GLY A 77 -6.70 -2.55 8.13
C GLY A 77 -5.55 -3.49 8.49
N HIS A 78 -4.31 -3.01 8.49
CA HIS A 78 -3.17 -3.83 8.89
C HIS A 78 -3.01 -3.84 10.42
N ASP A 79 -2.86 -5.02 11.01
CA ASP A 79 -2.62 -5.17 12.45
C ASP A 79 -1.27 -4.58 12.88
N ARG A 80 -0.25 -4.66 12.02
CA ARG A 80 1.12 -4.21 12.30
C ARG A 80 1.57 -3.14 11.31
N ILE A 81 2.27 -2.12 11.82
CA ILE A 81 2.84 -1.05 10.99
C ILE A 81 3.89 -1.60 10.00
N THR A 82 4.67 -2.61 10.41
CA THR A 82 5.70 -3.26 9.59
C THR A 82 5.14 -3.86 8.29
N THR A 83 3.84 -4.21 8.27
CA THR A 83 3.18 -4.67 7.05
C THR A 83 2.97 -3.51 6.06
N THR A 84 2.73 -2.31 6.57
CA THR A 84 2.57 -1.09 5.77
C THR A 84 3.92 -0.56 5.29
N GLU A 85 4.96 -0.64 6.12
CA GLU A 85 6.32 -0.20 5.77
C GLU A 85 6.90 -0.90 4.53
N LYS A 86 6.43 -2.11 4.23
CA LYS A 86 6.83 -2.81 3.00
C LYS A 86 6.53 -2.03 1.73
N TYR A 87 5.50 -1.18 1.75
CA TYR A 87 5.16 -0.34 0.60
C TYR A 87 6.16 0.80 0.37
N LEU A 88 6.88 1.25 1.39
CA LEU A 88 7.93 2.27 1.24
C LEU A 88 9.00 1.85 0.23
N ARG A 89 9.34 0.56 0.20
CA ARG A 89 10.31 0.00 -0.75
C ARG A 89 9.85 0.06 -2.21
N LEU A 90 8.56 0.27 -2.44
CA LEU A 90 7.96 0.37 -3.78
C LEU A 90 7.86 1.83 -4.25
N VAL A 91 8.23 2.77 -3.38
CA VAL A 91 8.22 4.21 -3.65
C VAL A 91 9.62 4.73 -3.29
N PRO A 92 10.58 4.73 -4.23
CA PRO A 92 11.99 5.09 -3.97
C PRO A 92 12.14 6.45 -3.29
N GLU A 93 11.39 7.46 -3.73
CA GLU A 93 11.43 8.80 -3.16
C GLU A 93 11.00 8.81 -1.70
N ALA A 94 9.90 8.15 -1.38
CA ALA A 94 9.40 8.03 -0.01
C ALA A 94 10.33 7.16 0.87
N TYR A 95 11.02 6.18 0.28
CA TYR A 95 11.98 5.35 1.00
C TYR A 95 13.25 6.13 1.33
N MET A 96 13.77 6.94 0.41
CA MET A 96 14.94 7.80 0.63
C MET A 96 14.66 8.85 1.69
N GLU A 97 13.51 9.56 1.61
CA GLU A 97 13.09 10.55 2.59
C GLU A 97 13.06 10.00 4.03
N VAL A 98 12.71 8.71 4.15
CA VAL A 98 12.62 8.00 5.45
C VAL A 98 14.00 7.49 5.92
N THR A 99 14.88 7.11 5.00
CA THR A 99 16.16 6.47 5.35
C THR A 99 17.33 7.44 5.47
N GLU A 100 17.33 8.55 4.74
CA GLU A 100 18.42 9.54 4.80
C GLU A 100 18.67 10.09 6.20
N PRO A 101 17.65 10.54 6.99
CA PRO A 101 17.89 11.03 8.35
C PRO A 101 18.46 9.96 9.30
N PHE A 102 18.21 8.67 9.00
CA PHE A 102 18.79 7.58 9.77
C PHE A 102 20.25 7.33 9.41
N ASN A 103 20.61 7.37 8.13
CA ASN A 103 21.97 7.21 7.67
C ASN A 103 22.88 8.32 8.20
N ASP A 104 22.43 9.57 8.17
CA ASP A 104 23.19 10.69 8.72
C ASP A 104 23.44 10.55 10.23
N ARG A 105 22.43 10.11 10.99
CA ARG A 105 22.60 9.84 12.44
C ARG A 105 23.54 8.67 12.72
N PHE A 106 23.51 7.63 11.90
CA PHE A 106 24.42 6.49 12.05
C PHE A 106 25.85 6.87 11.72
N HIS A 107 26.10 7.68 10.69
CA HIS A 107 27.41 8.23 10.37
C HIS A 107 27.97 9.06 11.53
N THR A 108 27.16 9.96 12.09
CA THR A 108 27.57 10.81 13.24
C THR A 108 27.91 9.98 14.47
N ILE A 109 27.14 8.92 14.76
CA ILE A 109 27.40 8.03 15.91
C ILE A 109 28.68 7.22 15.70
N THR A 110 28.93 6.70 14.49
CA THR A 110 30.18 5.96 14.18
C THR A 110 31.39 6.87 14.20
N GLU A 111 31.30 8.11 13.74
CA GLU A 111 32.40 9.08 13.83
C GLU A 111 32.74 9.43 15.28
N VAL A 112 31.73 9.61 16.15
CA VAL A 112 31.94 9.88 17.57
C VAL A 112 32.62 8.70 18.27
N LEU A 113 32.15 7.48 17.99
CA LEU A 113 32.73 6.26 18.61
C LEU A 113 34.14 5.93 18.11
N CYS A 114 34.49 6.30 16.86
CA CYS A 114 35.85 6.08 16.33
C CYS A 114 36.85 7.16 16.75
N ASN A 115 36.44 8.30 17.29
CA ASN A 115 37.31 9.40 17.71
C ASN A 115 37.65 9.34 19.22
N GLU A 116 37.15 8.36 19.96
CA GLU A 116 37.46 8.16 21.41
C GLU A 116 38.58 7.13 21.66
N GLU A 117 39.34 6.71 20.65
CA GLU A 117 40.59 5.97 20.74
C GLU A 117 41.79 6.91 20.46
#